data_c1f5c1506635a0dfa86319d8e7d9377b
#
_entry.id   c1f5c1506635a0dfa86319d8e7d9377b
#
_cell.length_a   1.000
_cell.length_b   1.000
_cell.length_c   1.000
_cell.angle_alpha   90.00
_cell.angle_beta   90.00
_cell.angle_gamma   90.00
#
_symmetry.space_group_name_H-M   'P 1'
#
loop_
_entity.id
_entity.type
_entity.pdbx_description
1 polymer ?
#
loop_
_entity_poly.entity_id
_entity_poly.type
_entity_poly.pdbx_seq_one_letter_code
_entity_poly.pdbx_strand_id
1 'polypeptide(L)'
;PILRLSKKVYAGIGPTVRLARFQIDPDRIDFLVGNDFAWDMLQTAGLSHQSLGLNVDGLIFTTNAYVGISILDPLKARWLGVESSQLLLDRGFLLTGGYTHHIDSRWDVDAVVSNRFVQGTPYALDATVRAVYQQSLWVGVGYRANAAMSFTLGSLLGNKLRCSYAIERGMLAISNQLGWSHEFYLSYVLPAKSDLKF
;
A
#
# COMPACT_ATOMS: atom_id res chain seq x y z
N PRO A 1 -0.70 -20.20 3.36
CA PRO A 1 0.27 -21.29 3.49
C PRO A 1 1.59 -20.90 2.83
N ILE A 2 2.71 -21.34 3.42
CA ILE A 2 4.05 -21.19 2.87
C ILE A 2 4.50 -22.57 2.39
N LEU A 3 4.96 -22.63 1.14
CA LEU A 3 5.50 -23.81 0.49
C LEU A 3 7.00 -23.64 0.27
N ARG A 4 7.78 -24.68 0.57
CA ARG A 4 9.20 -24.69 0.24
C ARG A 4 9.38 -25.27 -1.16
N LEU A 5 9.84 -24.43 -2.11
CA LEU A 5 10.06 -24.87 -3.49
C LEU A 5 11.46 -25.46 -3.69
N SER A 6 12.45 -24.95 -2.96
CA SER A 6 13.82 -25.49 -2.96
C SER A 6 14.53 -25.20 -1.65
N LYS A 7 15.83 -25.52 -1.55
CA LYS A 7 16.63 -25.29 -0.31
C LYS A 7 16.61 -23.84 0.18
N LYS A 8 16.44 -22.86 -0.73
CA LYS A 8 16.54 -21.42 -0.42
C LYS A 8 15.35 -20.60 -0.95
N VAL A 9 14.35 -21.25 -1.59
CA VAL A 9 13.22 -20.58 -2.22
C VAL A 9 11.92 -21.03 -1.61
N TYR A 10 11.11 -20.09 -1.23
CA TYR A 10 9.80 -20.29 -0.62
C TYR A 10 8.72 -19.56 -1.43
N ALA A 11 7.52 -20.06 -1.41
CA ALA A 11 6.35 -19.41 -2.00
C ALA A 11 5.23 -19.33 -0.96
N GLY A 12 4.45 -18.28 -1.04
CA GLY A 12 3.28 -18.05 -0.22
C GLY A 12 2.10 -17.61 -1.08
N ILE A 13 0.90 -18.00 -0.66
CA ILE A 13 -0.34 -17.49 -1.22
C ILE A 13 -1.29 -17.16 -0.08
N GLY A 14 -2.04 -16.07 -0.23
CA GLY A 14 -3.01 -15.64 0.77
C GLY A 14 -4.11 -14.77 0.19
N PRO A 15 -5.33 -14.84 0.75
CA PRO A 15 -6.37 -13.86 0.49
C PRO A 15 -6.23 -12.67 1.45
N THR A 16 -6.61 -11.48 0.97
CA THR A 16 -6.78 -10.27 1.78
C THR A 16 -8.21 -9.76 1.63
N VAL A 17 -8.92 -9.62 2.72
CA VAL A 17 -10.25 -9.02 2.74
C VAL A 17 -10.11 -7.56 3.12
N ARG A 18 -10.73 -6.67 2.35
CA ARG A 18 -10.72 -5.24 2.57
C ARG A 18 -12.15 -4.73 2.78
N LEU A 19 -12.35 -4.02 3.87
CA LEU A 19 -13.56 -3.25 4.12
C LEU A 19 -13.19 -1.76 3.97
N ALA A 20 -13.88 -1.05 3.09
CA ALA A 20 -13.70 0.39 2.92
C ALA A 20 -15.03 1.12 3.07
N ARG A 21 -14.99 2.27 3.72
CA ARG A 21 -16.11 3.20 3.81
C ARG A 21 -15.66 4.53 3.22
N PHE A 22 -16.43 5.04 2.30
CA PHE A 22 -16.28 6.37 1.74
C PHE A 22 -17.48 7.20 2.16
N GLN A 23 -17.23 8.40 2.66
CA GLN A 23 -18.27 9.33 3.07
C GLN A 23 -17.89 10.74 2.63
N ILE A 24 -18.81 11.42 1.98
CA ILE A 24 -18.70 12.83 1.65
C ILE A 24 -19.53 13.61 2.67
N ASP A 25 -18.92 14.62 3.27
CA ASP A 25 -19.58 15.55 4.18
C ASP A 25 -20.06 16.77 3.34
N PRO A 26 -21.37 16.94 3.10
CA PRO A 26 -21.88 18.01 2.26
C PRO A 26 -21.63 19.40 2.85
N ASP A 27 -21.54 19.50 4.18
CA ASP A 27 -21.37 20.78 4.88
C ASP A 27 -19.96 21.36 4.71
N ARG A 28 -19.02 20.56 4.17
CA ARG A 28 -17.62 20.95 3.91
C ARG A 28 -17.30 21.20 2.45
N ILE A 29 -18.30 21.19 1.57
CA ILE A 29 -18.10 21.42 0.15
C ILE A 29 -18.58 22.81 -0.19
N ASP A 30 -17.66 23.71 -0.54
CA ASP A 30 -17.97 25.02 -1.09
C ASP A 30 -18.23 24.91 -2.60
N PHE A 31 -19.46 25.25 -3.00
CA PHE A 31 -19.83 25.26 -4.41
C PHE A 31 -19.56 26.63 -5.02
N LEU A 32 -18.74 26.65 -6.06
CA LEU A 32 -18.50 27.86 -6.86
C LEU A 32 -19.66 28.17 -7.83
N VAL A 33 -20.51 27.19 -8.11
CA VAL A 33 -21.64 27.30 -9.06
C VAL A 33 -22.84 26.57 -8.46
N GLY A 34 -23.97 27.28 -8.35
CA GLY A 34 -25.18 26.83 -7.65
C GLY A 34 -26.02 25.71 -8.29
N ASN A 35 -25.59 25.13 -9.43
CA ASN A 35 -26.24 23.99 -10.10
C ASN A 35 -25.16 23.09 -10.69
N ASP A 36 -24.47 22.32 -9.84
CA ASP A 36 -23.50 21.34 -10.29
C ASP A 36 -24.18 19.98 -10.47
N PHE A 37 -24.26 19.52 -11.71
CA PHE A 37 -24.83 18.21 -12.08
C PHE A 37 -24.13 17.04 -11.35
N ALA A 38 -22.83 17.15 -11.08
CA ALA A 38 -22.09 16.14 -10.34
C ALA A 38 -22.55 16.06 -8.89
N TRP A 39 -22.97 17.18 -8.30
CA TRP A 39 -23.55 17.23 -6.96
C TRP A 39 -24.93 16.57 -6.87
N ASP A 40 -25.80 16.85 -7.83
CA ASP A 40 -27.12 16.23 -7.89
C ASP A 40 -27.01 14.70 -8.05
N MET A 41 -26.04 14.22 -8.83
CA MET A 41 -25.72 12.80 -8.93
C MET A 41 -25.24 12.22 -7.61
N LEU A 42 -24.34 12.91 -6.87
CA LEU A 42 -23.84 12.46 -5.59
C LEU A 42 -24.94 12.40 -4.52
N GLN A 43 -25.83 13.40 -4.48
CA GLN A 43 -26.99 13.39 -3.59
C GLN A 43 -27.94 12.23 -3.90
N THR A 44 -28.17 11.94 -5.17
CA THR A 44 -29.05 10.85 -5.61
C THR A 44 -28.42 9.48 -5.34
N ALA A 45 -27.11 9.34 -5.54
CA ALA A 45 -26.37 8.10 -5.30
C ALA A 45 -26.11 7.82 -3.81
N GLY A 46 -26.31 8.83 -2.94
CA GLY A 46 -26.00 8.77 -1.51
C GLY A 46 -24.55 9.20 -1.20
N LEU A 47 -24.41 9.84 -0.05
CA LEU A 47 -23.13 10.46 0.38
C LEU A 47 -22.23 9.51 1.19
N SER A 48 -22.68 8.28 1.45
CA SER A 48 -21.93 7.28 2.20
C SER A 48 -22.01 5.92 1.54
N HIS A 49 -20.84 5.36 1.20
CA HIS A 49 -20.72 4.07 0.54
C HIS A 49 -19.79 3.14 1.33
N GLN A 50 -20.15 1.87 1.40
CA GLN A 50 -19.30 0.82 1.96
C GLN A 50 -18.97 -0.19 0.87
N SER A 51 -17.73 -0.66 0.83
CA SER A 51 -17.31 -1.72 -0.10
C SER A 51 -16.57 -2.82 0.63
N LEU A 52 -16.84 -4.04 0.20
CA LEU A 52 -16.08 -5.23 0.57
C LEU A 52 -15.28 -5.66 -0.64
N GLY A 53 -13.96 -5.65 -0.53
CA GLY A 53 -13.03 -6.09 -1.56
C GLY A 53 -12.31 -7.37 -1.13
N LEU A 54 -11.92 -8.17 -2.12
CA LEU A 54 -11.09 -9.36 -1.94
C LEU A 54 -9.86 -9.21 -2.82
N ASN A 55 -8.67 -9.42 -2.26
CA ASN A 55 -7.44 -9.55 -3.04
C ASN A 55 -6.93 -10.98 -2.92
N VAL A 56 -6.18 -11.42 -3.91
CA VAL A 56 -5.44 -12.68 -3.89
C VAL A 56 -3.98 -12.35 -4.11
N ASP A 57 -3.16 -12.74 -3.14
CA ASP A 57 -1.75 -12.39 -3.08
C ASP A 57 -0.90 -13.64 -3.27
N GLY A 58 0.13 -13.55 -4.10
CA GLY A 58 1.17 -14.54 -4.30
C GLY A 58 2.55 -13.95 -4.07
N LEU A 59 3.43 -14.69 -3.41
CA LEU A 59 4.79 -14.26 -3.07
C LEU A 59 5.77 -15.40 -3.30
N ILE A 60 6.88 -15.12 -3.95
CA ILE A 60 8.06 -16.00 -4.01
C ILE A 60 9.21 -15.23 -3.35
N PHE A 61 9.90 -15.87 -2.42
CA PHE A 61 10.94 -15.20 -1.68
C PHE A 61 12.12 -16.11 -1.31
N THR A 62 13.25 -15.47 -1.11
CA THR A 62 14.49 -16.03 -0.58
C THR A 62 14.88 -15.28 0.69
N THR A 63 16.06 -15.52 1.24
CA THR A 63 16.62 -14.72 2.33
C THR A 63 16.80 -13.24 1.99
N ASN A 64 17.12 -12.93 0.72
CA ASN A 64 17.57 -11.58 0.35
C ASN A 64 16.67 -10.92 -0.71
N ALA A 65 15.78 -11.67 -1.35
CA ALA A 65 14.96 -11.14 -2.44
C ALA A 65 13.55 -11.69 -2.39
N TYR A 66 12.60 -10.92 -2.89
CA TYR A 66 11.24 -11.39 -3.09
C TYR A 66 10.60 -10.76 -4.34
N VAL A 67 9.64 -11.48 -4.89
CA VAL A 67 8.72 -10.97 -5.91
C VAL A 67 7.31 -11.38 -5.51
N GLY A 68 6.39 -10.43 -5.51
CA GLY A 68 4.99 -10.62 -5.17
C GLY A 68 4.07 -10.09 -6.25
N ILE A 69 2.93 -10.73 -6.39
CA ILE A 69 1.82 -10.28 -7.22
C ILE A 69 0.53 -10.30 -6.40
N SER A 70 -0.23 -9.20 -6.46
CA SER A 70 -1.57 -9.12 -5.89
C SER A 70 -2.57 -8.88 -6.99
N ILE A 71 -3.60 -9.70 -7.05
CA ILE A 71 -4.77 -9.49 -7.90
C ILE A 71 -5.78 -8.74 -7.05
N LEU A 72 -6.04 -7.48 -7.42
CA LEU A 72 -6.92 -6.58 -6.69
C LEU A 72 -8.36 -6.76 -7.19
N ASP A 73 -9.27 -6.98 -6.26
CA ASP A 73 -10.71 -7.09 -6.47
C ASP A 73 -11.12 -7.97 -7.69
N PRO A 74 -10.65 -9.26 -7.75
CA PRO A 74 -10.91 -10.15 -8.89
C PRO A 74 -12.41 -10.39 -9.13
N LEU A 75 -13.23 -10.23 -8.09
CA LEU A 75 -14.68 -10.44 -8.13
C LEU A 75 -15.45 -9.13 -8.44
N LYS A 76 -14.77 -8.02 -8.71
CA LYS A 76 -15.35 -6.67 -8.80
C LYS A 76 -16.21 -6.39 -7.57
N ALA A 77 -15.58 -5.91 -6.51
CA ALA A 77 -16.28 -5.53 -5.29
C ALA A 77 -17.45 -4.60 -5.61
N ARG A 78 -18.65 -5.01 -5.27
CA ARG A 78 -19.83 -4.16 -5.38
C ARG A 78 -19.92 -3.32 -4.12
N TRP A 79 -20.22 -2.04 -4.29
CA TRP A 79 -20.57 -1.20 -3.16
C TRP A 79 -21.91 -1.71 -2.59
N LEU A 80 -21.91 -2.07 -1.30
CA LEU A 80 -23.11 -2.53 -0.62
C LEU A 80 -24.12 -1.38 -0.55
N GLY A 81 -25.25 -1.52 -1.25
CA GLY A 81 -26.37 -0.58 -1.18
C GLY A 81 -26.53 0.36 -2.37
N VAL A 82 -25.72 0.25 -3.43
CA VAL A 82 -25.88 1.07 -4.65
C VAL A 82 -26.05 0.16 -5.87
N GLU A 83 -27.22 0.16 -6.47
CA GLU A 83 -27.49 -0.58 -7.72
C GLU A 83 -26.84 0.08 -8.96
N SER A 84 -26.44 1.35 -8.87
CA SER A 84 -25.81 2.07 -9.97
C SER A 84 -24.32 1.69 -10.10
N SER A 85 -24.00 1.08 -11.20
CA SER A 85 -22.74 0.45 -11.59
C SER A 85 -21.51 1.39 -11.72
N GLN A 86 -21.58 2.64 -11.32
CA GLN A 86 -20.57 3.66 -11.61
C GLN A 86 -19.43 3.77 -10.57
N LEU A 87 -19.58 3.17 -9.38
CA LEU A 87 -18.55 3.18 -8.32
C LEU A 87 -17.97 1.78 -8.07
N LEU A 88 -17.76 1.02 -9.13
CA LEU A 88 -17.08 -0.27 -9.05
C LEU A 88 -15.59 -0.03 -8.83
N LEU A 89 -15.02 -0.72 -7.84
CA LEU A 89 -13.57 -0.84 -7.75
C LEU A 89 -13.09 -1.68 -8.94
N ASP A 90 -12.31 -1.06 -9.81
CA ASP A 90 -11.79 -1.75 -10.99
C ASP A 90 -10.75 -2.79 -10.59
N ARG A 91 -10.73 -3.87 -11.39
CA ARG A 91 -9.72 -4.90 -11.26
C ARG A 91 -8.35 -4.32 -11.51
N GLY A 92 -7.40 -4.76 -10.72
CA GLY A 92 -6.02 -4.32 -10.86
C GLY A 92 -5.03 -5.40 -10.49
N PHE A 93 -3.78 -5.10 -10.77
CA PHE A 93 -2.63 -5.90 -10.36
C PHE A 93 -1.65 -5.00 -9.64
N LEU A 94 -1.07 -5.52 -8.56
CA LEU A 94 0.08 -4.95 -7.91
C LEU A 94 1.22 -5.94 -8.06
N LEU A 95 2.28 -5.54 -8.75
CA LEU A 95 3.54 -6.27 -8.80
C LEU A 95 4.52 -5.59 -7.86
N THR A 96 5.15 -6.35 -6.98
CA THR A 96 6.16 -5.84 -6.06
C THR A 96 7.41 -6.70 -6.10
N GLY A 97 8.57 -6.10 -5.93
CA GLY A 97 9.83 -6.79 -5.80
C GLY A 97 10.73 -6.07 -4.83
N GLY A 98 11.53 -6.82 -4.09
CA GLY A 98 12.49 -6.25 -3.17
C GLY A 98 13.76 -7.07 -3.09
N TYR A 99 14.84 -6.37 -2.78
CA TYR A 99 16.16 -6.95 -2.60
C TYR A 99 16.88 -6.27 -1.44
N THR A 100 17.48 -7.09 -0.57
CA THR A 100 18.35 -6.65 0.53
C THR A 100 19.79 -6.98 0.18
N HIS A 101 20.63 -5.98 0.11
CA HIS A 101 22.06 -6.09 -0.06
C HIS A 101 22.77 -5.91 1.27
N HIS A 102 23.50 -6.94 1.72
CA HIS A 102 24.33 -6.87 2.92
C HIS A 102 25.67 -6.22 2.57
N ILE A 103 25.96 -5.04 3.12
CA ILE A 103 27.24 -4.34 2.93
C ILE A 103 28.28 -4.92 3.90
N ASP A 104 27.94 -4.98 5.17
CA ASP A 104 28.78 -5.55 6.23
C ASP A 104 27.89 -6.11 7.37
N SER A 105 28.49 -6.46 8.51
CA SER A 105 27.78 -7.02 9.67
C SER A 105 26.81 -6.03 10.34
N ARG A 106 26.86 -4.75 10.00
CA ARG A 106 26.05 -3.68 10.62
C ARG A 106 25.12 -2.99 9.64
N TRP A 107 25.46 -2.97 8.35
CA TRP A 107 24.72 -2.20 7.34
C TRP A 107 24.13 -3.08 6.24
N ASP A 108 22.85 -2.87 6.02
CA ASP A 108 22.12 -3.41 4.88
C ASP A 108 21.52 -2.26 4.04
N VAL A 109 21.34 -2.52 2.76
CA VAL A 109 20.57 -1.64 1.86
C VAL A 109 19.40 -2.43 1.31
N ASP A 110 18.21 -1.93 1.57
CA ASP A 110 16.97 -2.48 1.00
C ASP A 110 16.52 -1.63 -0.18
N ALA A 111 16.19 -2.27 -1.28
CA ALA A 111 15.52 -1.66 -2.42
C ALA A 111 14.20 -2.36 -2.67
N VAL A 112 13.12 -1.59 -2.83
CA VAL A 112 11.77 -2.09 -3.11
C VAL A 112 11.21 -1.30 -4.29
N VAL A 113 10.62 -2.03 -5.23
CA VAL A 113 9.89 -1.44 -6.36
C VAL A 113 8.50 -2.06 -6.37
N SER A 114 7.48 -1.25 -6.50
CA SER A 114 6.11 -1.71 -6.70
C SER A 114 5.46 -1.00 -7.86
N ASN A 115 4.57 -1.71 -8.54
CA ASN A 115 3.89 -1.24 -9.72
C ASN A 115 2.43 -1.63 -9.67
N ARG A 116 1.56 -0.65 -9.72
CA ARG A 116 0.11 -0.85 -9.69
C ARG A 116 -0.49 -0.56 -11.04
N PHE A 117 -1.25 -1.52 -11.53
CA PHE A 117 -2.06 -1.42 -12.74
C PHE A 117 -3.52 -1.56 -12.37
N VAL A 118 -4.30 -0.51 -12.54
CA VAL A 118 -5.75 -0.52 -12.36
C VAL A 118 -6.36 0.07 -13.63
N GLN A 119 -7.39 -0.57 -14.16
CA GLN A 119 -8.06 -0.12 -15.37
C GLN A 119 -8.61 1.30 -15.19
N GLY A 120 -8.36 2.18 -16.15
CA GLY A 120 -8.84 3.57 -16.09
C GLY A 120 -8.03 4.51 -15.20
N THR A 121 -6.97 4.03 -14.54
CA THR A 121 -6.10 4.88 -13.72
C THR A 121 -4.72 5.07 -14.34
N PRO A 122 -4.05 6.20 -14.08
CA PRO A 122 -2.65 6.37 -14.47
C PRO A 122 -1.76 5.30 -13.87
N TYR A 123 -0.71 4.98 -14.60
CA TYR A 123 0.35 4.09 -14.15
C TYR A 123 1.02 4.59 -12.85
N ALA A 124 1.11 3.72 -11.87
CA ALA A 124 1.70 4.03 -10.57
C ALA A 124 2.91 3.13 -10.30
N LEU A 125 4.09 3.71 -10.40
CA LEU A 125 5.36 3.09 -10.05
C LEU A 125 5.89 3.75 -8.77
N ASP A 126 6.15 2.94 -7.76
CA ASP A 126 6.78 3.35 -6.51
C ASP A 126 8.13 2.65 -6.39
N ALA A 127 9.17 3.39 -6.05
CA ALA A 127 10.50 2.86 -5.74
C ALA A 127 10.99 3.43 -4.41
N THR A 128 11.54 2.58 -3.56
CA THR A 128 12.07 2.98 -2.25
C THR A 128 13.43 2.34 -2.03
N VAL A 129 14.37 3.11 -1.51
CA VAL A 129 15.67 2.62 -1.05
C VAL A 129 15.86 3.02 0.41
N ARG A 130 16.31 2.08 1.23
CA ARG A 130 16.58 2.28 2.66
C ARG A 130 17.96 1.80 3.03
N ALA A 131 18.66 2.57 3.85
CA ALA A 131 19.81 2.09 4.61
C ALA A 131 19.33 1.59 5.97
N VAL A 132 19.74 0.40 6.36
CA VAL A 132 19.35 -0.27 7.61
C VAL A 132 20.59 -0.53 8.44
N TYR A 133 20.59 -0.03 9.66
CA TYR A 133 21.69 -0.18 10.61
C TYR A 133 21.33 -1.20 11.70
N GLN A 134 22.19 -2.21 11.86
CA GLN A 134 22.04 -3.30 12.84
C GLN A 134 20.63 -3.93 12.85
N GLN A 135 19.99 -4.00 11.69
CA GLN A 135 18.62 -4.54 11.53
C GLN A 135 17.57 -3.86 12.43
N SER A 136 17.91 -2.74 13.04
CA SER A 136 17.07 -2.07 14.05
C SER A 136 16.67 -0.65 13.68
N LEU A 137 17.54 0.11 13.01
CA LEU A 137 17.30 1.49 12.60
C LEU A 137 17.32 1.56 11.08
N TRP A 138 16.45 2.36 10.49
CA TRP A 138 16.49 2.62 9.05
C TRP A 138 16.14 4.05 8.71
N VAL A 139 16.72 4.51 7.63
CA VAL A 139 16.34 5.73 6.93
C VAL A 139 16.21 5.40 5.45
N GLY A 140 15.27 6.04 4.77
CA GLY A 140 15.01 5.76 3.37
C GLY A 140 14.41 6.91 2.62
N VAL A 141 14.51 6.82 1.31
CA VAL A 141 13.88 7.73 0.36
C VAL A 141 12.99 6.93 -0.58
N GLY A 142 11.85 7.48 -0.91
CA GLY A 142 10.90 6.89 -1.85
C GLY A 142 10.58 7.88 -2.96
N TYR A 143 10.30 7.33 -4.13
CA TYR A 143 9.85 8.05 -5.30
C TYR A 143 8.62 7.37 -5.87
N ARG A 144 7.54 8.12 -6.00
CA ARG A 144 6.33 7.71 -6.72
C ARG A 144 6.29 8.44 -8.05
N ALA A 145 6.34 7.69 -9.14
CA ALA A 145 6.43 8.26 -10.49
C ALA A 145 5.29 9.25 -10.74
N ASN A 146 5.66 10.45 -11.18
CA ASN A 146 4.74 11.56 -11.49
C ASN A 146 3.81 11.98 -10.33
N ALA A 147 4.13 11.64 -9.09
CA ALA A 147 3.25 11.96 -7.97
C ALA A 147 3.97 12.58 -6.77
N ALA A 148 4.98 11.92 -6.18
CA ALA A 148 5.54 12.35 -4.91
C ALA A 148 6.97 11.84 -4.66
N MET A 149 7.65 12.51 -3.73
CA MET A 149 8.85 12.01 -3.07
C MET A 149 8.58 11.85 -1.57
N SER A 150 9.13 10.81 -0.97
CA SER A 150 9.01 10.55 0.46
C SER A 150 10.37 10.36 1.11
N PHE A 151 10.42 10.70 2.39
CA PHE A 151 11.52 10.37 3.29
C PHE A 151 10.97 9.57 4.46
N THR A 152 11.64 8.49 4.83
CA THR A 152 11.21 7.60 5.91
C THR A 152 12.33 7.39 6.91
N LEU A 153 11.96 7.29 8.17
CA LEU A 153 12.85 6.85 9.22
C LEU A 153 12.09 5.90 10.15
N GLY A 154 12.80 4.99 10.80
CA GLY A 154 12.14 4.10 11.73
C GLY A 154 13.11 3.25 12.54
N SER A 155 12.53 2.53 13.50
CA SER A 155 13.27 1.70 14.43
C SER A 155 12.48 0.45 14.82
N LEU A 156 13.21 -0.63 15.08
CA LEU A 156 12.74 -1.85 15.71
C LEU A 156 13.20 -1.88 17.18
N LEU A 157 12.26 -1.68 18.10
CA LEU A 157 12.49 -1.60 19.52
C LEU A 157 12.26 -2.98 20.16
N GLY A 158 13.29 -3.51 20.84
CA GLY A 158 13.21 -4.77 21.58
C GLY A 158 12.82 -5.97 20.70
N ASN A 159 13.15 -5.96 19.41
CA ASN A 159 12.83 -6.99 18.41
C ASN A 159 11.33 -7.31 18.24
N LYS A 160 10.45 -6.47 18.75
CA LYS A 160 9.00 -6.69 18.73
C LYS A 160 8.20 -5.51 18.22
N LEU A 161 8.59 -4.29 18.58
CA LEU A 161 7.85 -3.10 18.24
C LEU A 161 8.57 -2.35 17.12
N ARG A 162 7.94 -2.27 15.96
CA ARG A 162 8.43 -1.49 14.83
C ARG A 162 7.67 -0.17 14.78
N CYS A 163 8.41 0.93 14.87
CA CYS A 163 7.89 2.27 14.73
C CYS A 163 8.52 2.91 13.51
N SER A 164 7.75 3.59 12.68
CA SER A 164 8.30 4.41 11.62
C SER A 164 7.48 5.67 11.38
N TYR A 165 8.14 6.65 10.82
CA TYR A 165 7.57 7.90 10.39
C TYR A 165 7.95 8.15 8.95
N ALA A 166 7.00 8.60 8.17
CA ALA A 166 7.22 9.02 6.80
C ALA A 166 6.69 10.43 6.60
N ILE A 167 7.41 11.21 5.80
CA ILE A 167 6.98 12.49 5.30
C ILE A 167 7.00 12.43 3.78
N GLU A 168 5.92 12.86 3.14
CA GLU A 168 5.79 12.84 1.69
C GLU A 168 5.45 14.25 1.17
N ARG A 169 6.05 14.60 0.04
CA ARG A 169 5.74 15.82 -0.70
C ARG A 169 5.31 15.46 -2.12
N GLY A 170 4.14 15.92 -2.51
CA GLY A 170 3.68 15.82 -3.88
C GLY A 170 4.51 16.67 -4.84
N MET A 171 4.71 16.16 -6.06
CA MET A 171 5.49 16.80 -7.12
C MET A 171 4.61 17.46 -8.19
N LEU A 172 3.30 17.20 -8.20
CA LEU A 172 2.37 17.82 -9.13
C LEU A 172 2.07 19.26 -8.75
N ALA A 173 1.75 20.11 -9.73
CA ALA A 173 1.43 21.51 -9.50
C ALA A 173 0.28 21.70 -8.49
N ILE A 174 -0.74 20.84 -8.53
CA ILE A 174 -1.84 20.85 -7.59
C ILE A 174 -1.42 20.45 -6.17
N SER A 175 -0.43 19.58 -6.02
CA SER A 175 0.04 19.12 -4.71
C SER A 175 0.88 20.17 -3.98
N ASN A 176 1.36 21.21 -4.66
CA ASN A 176 1.99 22.36 -3.99
C ASN A 176 1.01 23.10 -3.07
N GLN A 177 -0.29 22.99 -3.31
CA GLN A 177 -1.33 23.58 -2.46
C GLN A 177 -1.74 22.67 -1.29
N LEU A 178 -1.47 21.36 -1.39
CA LEU A 178 -1.89 20.37 -0.39
C LEU A 178 -0.89 20.20 0.77
N GLY A 179 0.32 20.78 0.66
CA GLY A 179 1.34 20.72 1.71
C GLY A 179 2.05 19.37 1.80
N TRP A 180 2.48 19.02 3.02
CA TRP A 180 3.20 17.80 3.34
C TRP A 180 2.24 16.77 3.92
N SER A 181 2.38 15.51 3.53
CA SER A 181 1.72 14.37 4.17
C SER A 181 2.64 13.77 5.23
N HIS A 182 2.06 13.36 6.36
CA HIS A 182 2.78 12.79 7.49
C HIS A 182 2.13 11.46 7.86
N GLU A 183 2.92 10.40 7.93
CA GLU A 183 2.44 9.06 8.27
C GLU A 183 3.23 8.48 9.43
N PHE A 184 2.51 7.93 10.41
CA PHE A 184 3.08 7.15 11.49
C PHE A 184 2.66 5.70 11.34
N TYR A 185 3.63 4.81 11.41
CA TYR A 185 3.40 3.38 11.36
C TYR A 185 3.88 2.73 12.66
N LEU A 186 3.00 1.92 13.25
CA LEU A 186 3.30 1.12 14.42
C LEU A 186 2.92 -0.32 14.16
N SER A 187 3.85 -1.25 14.37
CA SER A 187 3.63 -2.68 14.18
C SER A 187 4.26 -3.48 15.32
N TYR A 188 3.53 -4.45 15.82
CA TYR A 188 4.02 -5.38 16.82
C TYR A 188 4.23 -6.76 16.21
N VAL A 189 5.44 -7.28 16.35
CA VAL A 189 5.80 -8.61 15.87
C VAL A 189 5.45 -9.63 16.96
N LEU A 190 4.45 -10.46 16.67
CA LEU A 190 4.12 -11.59 17.53
C LEU A 190 5.24 -12.64 17.44
N PRO A 191 5.72 -13.16 18.57
CA PRO A 191 6.69 -14.26 18.54
C PRO A 191 6.02 -15.46 17.86
N ALA A 192 6.65 -15.97 16.81
CA ALA A 192 6.22 -17.25 16.23
C ALA A 192 6.35 -18.32 17.33
N LYS A 193 5.28 -19.10 17.59
CA LYS A 193 5.40 -20.29 18.40
C LYS A 193 6.45 -21.19 17.74
N SER A 194 7.46 -21.59 18.52
CA SER A 194 8.61 -22.39 18.07
C SER A 194 8.25 -23.81 17.58
N ASP A 195 6.97 -24.14 17.51
CA ASP A 195 6.50 -25.50 17.18
C ASP A 195 6.26 -25.73 15.69
N LEU A 196 6.43 -24.73 14.84
CA LEU A 196 6.46 -24.93 13.40
C LEU A 196 7.89 -25.33 12.99
N LYS A 197 8.21 -26.62 13.19
CA LYS A 197 9.34 -27.25 12.50
C LYS A 197 8.98 -27.33 11.02
N PHE A 198 9.59 -26.46 10.22
CA PHE A 198 9.54 -26.53 8.76
C PHE A 198 10.64 -27.45 8.22
#